data_b24981a564d01c04e6a201e9a5d175fa
#
_entry.id   b24981a564d01c04e6a201e9a5d175fa
#
_cell.length_a   1.000
_cell.length_b   1.000
_cell.length_c   1.000
_cell.angle_alpha   90.00
_cell.angle_beta   90.00
_cell.angle_gamma   90.00
#
_symmetry.space_group_name_H-M   'P 1'
#
loop_
_entity.id
_entity.type
_entity.pdbx_description
1 polymer ?
#
loop_
_entity_poly.entity_id
_entity_poly.type
_entity_poly.pdbx_seq_one_letter_code
_entity_poly.pdbx_strand_id
1 'polypeptide(L)'
;MIPHQWNAYLIIIISFLVALLLAVYPLPMALRWWRPELVLLVSIYWISVFPLSMSLLFLCCIGLYQDLLEGVPLGQHGLSVVIISYICILSYQRVRNFAVWKEAGWVFVLVGLAQLPGNWVQSMSGRPLAGLYFLAPALTSALIWPFLRMSLDSLSRHYRIT
;
A
#
# COMPACT_ATOMS: atom_id res chain seq x y z
N MET A 1 -0.62 -11.71 -30.62
CA MET A 1 0.26 -11.78 -29.43
C MET A 1 -0.25 -10.83 -28.32
N ILE A 2 -1.48 -11.01 -27.81
CA ILE A 2 -2.11 -10.13 -26.81
C ILE A 2 -2.47 -10.85 -25.47
N PRO A 3 -2.24 -12.16 -25.27
CA PRO A 3 -2.69 -12.81 -24.03
C PRO A 3 -1.84 -12.49 -22.79
N HIS A 4 -0.64 -11.94 -22.94
CA HIS A 4 0.27 -11.77 -21.80
C HIS A 4 -0.03 -10.53 -20.95
N GLN A 5 -0.54 -9.46 -21.55
CA GLN A 5 -0.88 -8.23 -20.84
C GLN A 5 -2.13 -8.36 -19.96
N TRP A 6 -3.12 -9.14 -20.42
CA TRP A 6 -4.36 -9.36 -19.66
C TRP A 6 -4.11 -10.08 -18.33
N ASN A 7 -3.20 -11.05 -18.32
CA ASN A 7 -2.86 -11.77 -17.10
C ASN A 7 -2.20 -10.85 -16.07
N ALA A 8 -1.37 -9.89 -16.53
CA ALA A 8 -0.75 -8.90 -15.65
C ALA A 8 -1.81 -8.03 -14.96
N TYR A 9 -2.75 -7.46 -15.74
CA TYR A 9 -3.82 -6.64 -15.17
C TYR A 9 -4.72 -7.43 -14.22
N LEU A 10 -5.05 -8.68 -14.54
CA LEU A 10 -5.84 -9.53 -13.66
C LEU A 10 -5.15 -9.75 -12.31
N ILE A 11 -3.85 -10.03 -12.30
CA ILE A 11 -3.10 -10.25 -11.06
C ILE A 11 -3.01 -8.97 -10.23
N ILE A 12 -2.78 -7.83 -10.88
CA ILE A 12 -2.78 -6.54 -10.21
C ILE A 12 -4.14 -6.31 -9.53
N ILE A 13 -5.24 -6.47 -10.26
CA ILE A 13 -6.60 -6.29 -9.73
C ILE A 13 -6.88 -7.26 -8.58
N ILE A 14 -6.54 -8.54 -8.75
CA ILE A 14 -6.75 -9.56 -7.70
C ILE A 14 -5.94 -9.22 -6.45
N SER A 15 -4.68 -8.80 -6.60
CA SER A 15 -3.83 -8.43 -5.46
C SER A 15 -4.39 -7.25 -4.67
N PHE A 16 -4.92 -6.22 -5.36
CA PHE A 16 -5.60 -5.11 -4.70
C PHE A 16 -6.91 -5.53 -4.04
N LEU A 17 -7.67 -6.40 -4.69
CA LEU A 17 -8.93 -6.91 -4.14
C LEU A 17 -8.68 -7.73 -2.85
N VAL A 18 -7.67 -8.59 -2.85
CA VAL A 18 -7.26 -9.33 -1.65
C VAL A 18 -6.78 -8.38 -0.55
N ALA A 19 -5.97 -7.37 -0.90
CA ALA A 19 -5.52 -6.37 0.06
C ALA A 19 -6.69 -5.60 0.68
N LEU A 20 -7.68 -5.19 -0.13
CA LEU A 20 -8.89 -4.52 0.35
C LEU A 20 -9.75 -5.42 1.25
N LEU A 21 -9.93 -6.68 0.88
CA LEU A 21 -10.67 -7.64 1.73
C LEU A 21 -10.00 -7.83 3.09
N LEU A 22 -8.68 -7.96 3.11
CA LEU A 22 -7.91 -8.07 4.34
C LEU A 22 -7.92 -6.74 5.14
N ALA A 23 -7.95 -5.61 4.41
CA ALA A 23 -8.05 -4.30 5.03
C ALA A 23 -9.39 -4.08 5.74
N VAL A 24 -10.49 -4.64 5.28
CA VAL A 24 -11.83 -4.50 5.90
C VAL A 24 -12.11 -5.57 6.95
N TYR A 25 -11.33 -6.66 6.97
CA TYR A 25 -11.57 -7.76 7.90
C TYR A 25 -11.60 -7.27 9.36
N PRO A 26 -12.65 -7.60 10.14
CA PRO A 26 -12.82 -7.11 11.50
C PRO A 26 -11.77 -7.75 12.42
N LEU A 27 -10.81 -6.95 12.85
CA LEU A 27 -9.83 -7.35 13.86
C LEU A 27 -10.32 -6.98 15.27
N PRO A 28 -9.96 -7.77 16.31
CA PRO A 28 -10.18 -7.40 17.70
C PRO A 28 -9.61 -6.01 18.01
N MET A 29 -10.26 -5.26 18.92
CA MET A 29 -9.87 -3.88 19.26
C MET A 29 -8.39 -3.73 19.60
N ALA A 30 -7.79 -4.70 20.28
CA ALA A 30 -6.38 -4.69 20.67
C ALA A 30 -5.41 -4.75 19.46
N LEU A 31 -5.81 -5.41 18.36
CA LEU A 31 -4.99 -5.59 17.17
C LEU A 31 -5.24 -4.53 16.11
N ARG A 32 -6.27 -3.70 16.27
CA ARG A 32 -6.65 -2.69 15.28
C ARG A 32 -5.54 -1.68 15.00
N TRP A 33 -4.77 -1.32 16.03
CA TRP A 33 -3.65 -0.37 15.90
C TRP A 33 -2.42 -0.97 15.21
N TRP A 34 -2.31 -2.30 15.17
CA TRP A 34 -1.21 -3.03 14.54
C TRP A 34 -1.54 -3.49 13.12
N ARG A 35 -2.61 -2.97 12.55
CA ARG A 35 -3.06 -3.34 11.20
C ARG A 35 -2.08 -2.82 10.16
N PRO A 36 -1.48 -3.68 9.32
CA PRO A 36 -0.60 -3.26 8.24
C PRO A 36 -1.40 -2.58 7.13
N GLU A 37 -0.80 -1.59 6.49
CA GLU A 37 -1.37 -0.86 5.34
C GLU A 37 -1.22 -1.68 4.04
N LEU A 38 -1.96 -2.78 3.92
CA LEU A 38 -1.79 -3.75 2.83
C LEU A 38 -2.01 -3.15 1.45
N VAL A 39 -2.99 -2.28 1.29
CA VAL A 39 -3.28 -1.61 0.00
C VAL A 39 -2.09 -0.73 -0.41
N LEU A 40 -1.51 -0.01 0.55
CA LEU A 40 -0.33 0.81 0.31
C LEU A 40 0.89 -0.06 -0.03
N LEU A 41 1.08 -1.19 0.66
CA LEU A 41 2.18 -2.13 0.38
C LEU A 41 2.08 -2.72 -1.03
N VAL A 42 0.89 -3.13 -1.45
CA VAL A 42 0.64 -3.63 -2.81
C VAL A 42 0.90 -2.53 -3.85
N SER A 43 0.51 -1.29 -3.55
CA SER A 43 0.79 -0.14 -4.41
C SER A 43 2.30 0.08 -4.58
N ILE A 44 3.06 0.07 -3.47
CA ILE A 44 4.54 0.22 -3.48
C ILE A 44 5.17 -0.89 -4.32
N TYR A 45 4.73 -2.15 -4.17
CA TYR A 45 5.24 -3.27 -4.93
C TYR A 45 5.02 -3.10 -6.44
N TRP A 46 3.79 -2.83 -6.88
CA TRP A 46 3.48 -2.71 -8.30
C TRP A 46 4.13 -1.50 -8.95
N ILE A 47 4.29 -0.39 -8.22
CA ILE A 47 5.07 0.76 -8.70
C ILE A 47 6.55 0.39 -8.87
N SER A 48 7.12 -0.41 -7.98
CA SER A 48 8.51 -0.86 -8.08
C SER A 48 8.74 -1.77 -9.29
N VAL A 49 7.72 -2.54 -9.71
CA VAL A 49 7.78 -3.42 -10.89
C VAL A 49 7.40 -2.68 -12.17
N PHE A 50 6.33 -1.88 -12.14
CA PHE A 50 5.77 -1.16 -13.30
C PHE A 50 5.55 0.33 -13.03
N PRO A 51 6.60 1.13 -12.84
CA PRO A 51 6.48 2.52 -12.42
C PRO A 51 5.70 3.41 -13.40
N LEU A 52 5.80 3.12 -14.69
CA LEU A 52 5.14 3.92 -15.76
C LEU A 52 3.71 3.45 -16.07
N SER A 53 3.34 2.25 -15.67
CA SER A 53 2.02 1.66 -15.96
C SER A 53 1.01 1.90 -14.85
N MET A 54 1.47 2.26 -13.64
CA MET A 54 0.60 2.54 -12.51
C MET A 54 0.09 3.98 -12.56
N SER A 55 -1.18 4.15 -12.96
CA SER A 55 -1.83 5.45 -12.93
C SER A 55 -2.09 5.91 -11.50
N LEU A 56 -1.65 7.12 -11.15
CA LEU A 56 -1.95 7.74 -9.85
C LEU A 56 -3.46 7.91 -9.64
N LEU A 57 -4.22 8.13 -10.71
CA LEU A 57 -5.68 8.22 -10.64
C LEU A 57 -6.29 6.88 -10.23
N PHE A 58 -5.81 5.76 -10.79
CA PHE A 58 -6.24 4.42 -10.42
C PHE A 58 -5.97 4.14 -8.93
N LEU A 59 -4.77 4.47 -8.46
CA LEU A 59 -4.38 4.31 -7.05
C LEU A 59 -5.20 5.21 -6.13
N CYS A 60 -5.52 6.43 -6.57
CA CYS A 60 -6.42 7.32 -5.86
C CYS A 60 -7.82 6.70 -5.69
N CYS A 61 -8.38 6.16 -6.77
CA CYS A 61 -9.68 5.50 -6.73
C CYS A 61 -9.69 4.31 -5.76
N ILE A 62 -8.62 3.50 -5.73
CA ILE A 62 -8.50 2.38 -4.79
C ILE A 62 -8.44 2.88 -3.34
N GLY A 63 -7.66 3.93 -3.06
CA GLY A 63 -7.58 4.51 -1.72
C GLY A 63 -8.90 5.14 -1.27
N LEU A 64 -9.62 5.83 -2.15
CA LEU A 64 -10.95 6.36 -1.85
C LEU A 64 -11.97 5.24 -1.63
N TYR A 65 -11.87 4.16 -2.39
CA TYR A 65 -12.72 3.00 -2.20
C TYR A 65 -12.44 2.31 -0.85
N GLN A 66 -11.17 2.26 -0.44
CA GLN A 66 -10.79 1.80 0.90
C GLN A 66 -11.43 2.68 1.99
N ASP A 67 -11.39 4.02 1.84
CA ASP A 67 -12.02 4.95 2.77
C ASP A 67 -13.52 4.67 2.95
N LEU A 68 -14.22 4.38 1.86
CA LEU A 68 -15.65 4.02 1.89
C LEU A 68 -15.89 2.70 2.62
N LEU A 69 -15.06 1.69 2.37
CA LEU A 69 -15.19 0.38 3.00
C LEU A 69 -14.91 0.41 4.50
N GLU A 70 -13.93 1.20 4.92
CA GLU A 70 -13.55 1.33 6.34
C GLU A 70 -14.41 2.34 7.10
N GLY A 71 -15.28 3.10 6.41
CA GLY A 71 -16.14 4.12 7.04
C GLY A 71 -15.34 5.26 7.66
N VAL A 72 -14.17 5.57 7.09
CA VAL A 72 -13.31 6.70 7.50
C VAL A 72 -13.57 7.93 6.62
N PRO A 73 -13.08 9.13 7.01
CA PRO A 73 -13.23 10.31 6.19
C PRO A 73 -12.62 10.10 4.79
N LEU A 74 -13.36 10.47 3.75
CA LEU A 74 -12.89 10.39 2.36
C LEU A 74 -11.61 11.18 2.17
N GLY A 75 -10.62 10.56 1.54
CA GLY A 75 -9.31 11.13 1.29
C GLY A 75 -8.25 10.71 2.32
N GLN A 76 -8.60 10.04 3.40
CA GLN A 76 -7.63 9.57 4.40
C GLN A 76 -6.60 8.62 3.78
N HIS A 77 -7.05 7.52 3.19
CA HIS A 77 -6.18 6.57 2.47
C HIS A 77 -5.95 7.03 1.03
N GLY A 78 -6.95 7.62 0.38
CA GLY A 78 -6.82 8.13 -0.98
C GLY A 78 -5.67 9.11 -1.15
N LEU A 79 -5.58 10.13 -0.29
CA LEU A 79 -4.50 11.12 -0.31
C LEU A 79 -3.15 10.48 0.05
N SER A 80 -3.12 9.65 1.08
CA SER A 80 -1.92 8.95 1.53
C SER A 80 -1.34 8.07 0.41
N VAL A 81 -2.18 7.26 -0.24
CA VAL A 81 -1.76 6.37 -1.34
C VAL A 81 -1.20 7.18 -2.51
N VAL A 82 -1.83 8.29 -2.91
CA VAL A 82 -1.35 9.13 -4.01
C VAL A 82 0.00 9.76 -3.70
N ILE A 83 0.17 10.36 -2.52
CA ILE A 83 1.42 11.01 -2.12
C ILE A 83 2.56 9.99 -2.10
N ILE A 84 2.34 8.84 -1.45
CA ILE A 84 3.37 7.82 -1.34
C ILE A 84 3.68 7.18 -2.69
N SER A 85 2.67 6.94 -3.52
CA SER A 85 2.86 6.43 -4.87
C SER A 85 3.70 7.37 -5.73
N TYR A 86 3.48 8.67 -5.61
CA TYR A 86 4.28 9.67 -6.29
C TYR A 86 5.75 9.65 -5.82
N ILE A 87 5.99 9.57 -4.50
CA ILE A 87 7.35 9.43 -3.95
C ILE A 87 8.01 8.15 -4.45
N CYS A 88 7.27 7.03 -4.52
CA CYS A 88 7.78 5.76 -5.06
C CYS A 88 8.18 5.89 -6.53
N ILE A 89 7.37 6.54 -7.35
CA ILE A 89 7.68 6.76 -8.77
C ILE A 89 8.96 7.60 -8.92
N LEU A 90 9.17 8.60 -8.10
CA LEU A 90 10.40 9.42 -8.14
C LEU A 90 11.65 8.66 -7.64
N SER A 91 11.47 7.73 -6.72
CA SER A 91 12.58 7.03 -6.05
C SER A 91 12.83 5.61 -6.56
N TYR A 92 11.99 5.09 -7.48
CA TYR A 92 12.03 3.68 -7.88
C TYR A 92 13.41 3.21 -8.38
N GLN A 93 14.14 4.07 -9.11
CA GLN A 93 15.47 3.73 -9.64
C GLN A 93 16.51 3.46 -8.56
N ARG A 94 16.40 4.15 -7.42
CA ARG A 94 17.28 3.94 -6.25
C ARG A 94 16.89 2.70 -5.48
N VAL A 95 15.60 2.54 -5.23
CA VAL A 95 15.05 1.48 -4.39
C VAL A 95 15.15 0.11 -5.06
N ARG A 96 15.02 0.04 -6.38
CA ARG A 96 15.11 -1.20 -7.17
C ARG A 96 16.38 -2.02 -6.90
N ASN A 97 17.48 -1.35 -6.53
CA ASN A 97 18.78 -2.00 -6.26
C ASN A 97 18.99 -2.32 -4.77
N PHE A 98 17.99 -2.11 -3.92
CA PHE A 98 18.13 -2.38 -2.51
C PHE A 98 17.98 -3.88 -2.23
N ALA A 99 18.73 -4.35 -1.22
CA ALA A 99 18.44 -5.65 -0.61
C ALA A 99 17.08 -5.58 0.10
N VAL A 100 16.37 -6.70 0.19
CA VAL A 100 14.99 -6.80 0.76
C VAL A 100 14.87 -6.12 2.13
N TRP A 101 15.91 -6.23 2.98
CA TRP A 101 15.95 -5.59 4.29
C TRP A 101 16.02 -4.06 4.24
N LYS A 102 16.75 -3.52 3.26
CA LYS A 102 16.81 -2.07 3.04
C LYS A 102 15.47 -1.55 2.50
N GLU A 103 14.80 -2.35 1.68
CA GLU A 103 13.45 -2.02 1.21
C GLU A 103 12.44 -2.04 2.35
N ALA A 104 12.51 -3.00 3.28
CA ALA A 104 11.65 -3.00 4.46
C ALA A 104 11.83 -1.73 5.30
N GLY A 105 13.06 -1.25 5.46
CA GLY A 105 13.33 0.04 6.10
C GLY A 105 12.75 1.23 5.32
N TRP A 106 12.83 1.19 3.98
CA TRP A 106 12.22 2.20 3.12
C TRP A 106 10.69 2.20 3.24
N VAL A 107 10.08 1.01 3.23
CA VAL A 107 8.63 0.83 3.43
C VAL A 107 8.19 1.37 4.79
N PHE A 108 8.97 1.15 5.85
CA PHE A 108 8.70 1.74 7.17
C PHE A 108 8.58 3.26 7.09
N VAL A 109 9.54 3.91 6.43
CA VAL A 109 9.53 5.37 6.25
C VAL A 109 8.32 5.82 5.43
N LEU A 110 8.04 5.14 4.31
CA LEU A 110 6.91 5.49 3.44
C LEU A 110 5.56 5.34 4.14
N VAL A 111 5.34 4.23 4.85
CA VAL A 111 4.09 4.02 5.60
C VAL A 111 4.00 5.01 6.76
N GLY A 112 5.10 5.30 7.45
CA GLY A 112 5.13 6.37 8.46
C GLY A 112 4.75 7.73 7.90
N LEU A 113 5.27 8.10 6.72
CA LEU A 113 4.88 9.33 6.03
C LEU A 113 3.40 9.31 5.60
N ALA A 114 2.88 8.15 5.17
CA ALA A 114 1.48 7.99 4.80
C ALA A 114 0.51 8.27 5.95
N GLN A 115 0.93 8.02 7.19
CA GLN A 115 0.11 8.30 8.36
C GLN A 115 -0.10 9.80 8.61
N LEU A 116 0.81 10.67 8.14
CA LEU A 116 0.71 12.11 8.36
C LEU A 116 -0.52 12.72 7.69
N PRO A 117 -0.74 12.58 6.35
CA PRO A 117 -1.94 13.09 5.71
C PRO A 117 -3.21 12.38 6.20
N GLY A 118 -3.14 11.08 6.50
CA GLY A 118 -4.25 10.34 7.08
C GLY A 118 -4.70 10.90 8.43
N ASN A 119 -3.75 11.14 9.35
CA ASN A 119 -4.04 11.76 10.65
C ASN A 119 -4.53 13.21 10.50
N TRP A 120 -4.02 13.95 9.52
CA TRP A 120 -4.46 15.31 9.25
C TRP A 120 -5.93 15.35 8.82
N VAL A 121 -6.32 14.50 7.87
CA VAL A 121 -7.73 14.37 7.43
C VAL A 121 -8.62 13.94 8.60
N GLN A 122 -8.17 13.01 9.44
CA GLN A 122 -8.89 12.59 10.65
C GLN A 122 -9.11 13.75 11.63
N SER A 123 -8.08 14.57 11.87
CA SER A 123 -8.17 15.71 12.80
C SER A 123 -9.16 16.77 12.30
N MET A 124 -9.20 17.02 10.98
CA MET A 124 -10.20 17.91 10.37
C MET A 124 -11.64 17.39 10.54
N SER A 125 -11.81 16.07 10.68
CA SER A 125 -13.09 15.42 10.94
C SER A 125 -13.44 15.34 12.43
N GLY A 126 -12.69 16.03 13.31
CA GLY A 126 -12.94 16.09 14.76
C GLY A 126 -12.59 14.81 15.52
N ARG A 127 -11.86 13.89 14.91
CA ARG A 127 -11.39 12.66 15.60
C ARG A 127 -10.06 12.93 16.32
N PRO A 128 -9.84 12.37 17.51
CA PRO A 128 -8.59 12.58 18.25
C PRO A 128 -7.42 11.90 17.52
N LEU A 129 -6.26 12.54 17.56
CA LEU A 129 -5.02 12.00 17.02
C LEU A 129 -4.58 10.76 17.83
N ALA A 130 -4.05 9.77 17.15
CA ALA A 130 -3.67 8.47 17.74
C ALA A 130 -2.40 8.49 18.62
N GLY A 131 -1.81 9.68 18.93
CA GLY A 131 -0.55 9.76 19.68
C GLY A 131 0.59 9.02 18.95
N LEU A 132 1.47 8.35 19.70
CA LEU A 132 2.59 7.57 19.13
C LEU A 132 2.16 6.25 18.48
N TYR A 133 0.92 5.80 18.69
CA TYR A 133 0.39 4.56 18.09
C TYR A 133 0.24 4.65 16.57
N PHE A 134 0.31 5.84 15.98
CA PHE A 134 0.27 6.01 14.53
C PHE A 134 1.45 5.34 13.79
N LEU A 135 2.56 5.04 14.49
CA LEU A 135 3.70 4.32 13.90
C LEU A 135 3.56 2.80 13.92
N ALA A 136 2.60 2.26 14.67
CA ALA A 136 2.38 0.81 14.74
C ALA A 136 2.09 0.18 13.37
N PRO A 137 1.21 0.76 12.49
CA PRO A 137 1.00 0.26 11.14
C PRO A 137 2.27 0.29 10.27
N ALA A 138 3.15 1.28 10.47
CA ALA A 138 4.41 1.35 9.73
C ALA A 138 5.34 0.19 10.10
N LEU A 139 5.43 -0.13 11.38
CA LEU A 139 6.28 -1.21 11.89
C LEU A 139 5.78 -2.57 11.41
N THR A 140 4.49 -2.84 11.52
CA THR A 140 3.88 -4.10 11.04
C THR A 140 3.99 -4.25 9.54
N SER A 141 3.80 -3.17 8.78
CA SER A 141 3.96 -3.14 7.33
C SER A 141 5.39 -3.47 6.91
N ALA A 142 6.39 -2.90 7.58
CA ALA A 142 7.80 -3.19 7.32
C ALA A 142 8.17 -4.65 7.63
N LEU A 143 7.61 -5.23 8.70
CA LEU A 143 7.83 -6.63 9.06
C LEU A 143 7.18 -7.61 8.06
N ILE A 144 6.02 -7.27 7.54
CA ILE A 144 5.29 -8.09 6.56
C ILE A 144 5.87 -7.93 5.15
N TRP A 145 6.55 -6.82 4.85
CA TRP A 145 7.07 -6.52 3.52
C TRP A 145 7.85 -7.66 2.86
N PRO A 146 8.84 -8.32 3.50
CA PRO A 146 9.59 -9.40 2.88
C PRO A 146 8.70 -10.55 2.39
N PHE A 147 7.72 -10.93 3.22
CA PHE A 147 6.78 -12.03 2.91
C PHE A 147 5.84 -11.65 1.76
N LEU A 148 5.29 -10.44 1.80
CA LEU A 148 4.41 -9.92 0.75
C LEU A 148 5.16 -9.82 -0.58
N ARG A 149 6.38 -9.29 -0.56
CA ARG A 149 7.22 -9.20 -1.75
C ARG A 149 7.52 -10.58 -2.33
N MET A 150 7.96 -11.54 -1.52
CA MET A 150 8.22 -12.91 -1.98
C MET A 150 6.98 -13.56 -2.60
N SER A 151 5.81 -13.36 -2.00
CA SER A 151 4.55 -13.89 -2.49
C SER A 151 4.17 -13.28 -3.84
N LEU A 152 4.25 -11.95 -3.97
CA LEU A 152 3.95 -11.24 -5.21
C LEU A 152 4.99 -11.51 -6.30
N ASP A 153 6.27 -11.64 -5.96
CA ASP A 153 7.34 -12.01 -6.90
C ASP A 153 7.14 -13.44 -7.43
N SER A 154 6.72 -14.37 -6.56
CA SER A 154 6.41 -15.76 -6.98
C SER A 154 5.23 -15.77 -7.95
N LEU A 155 4.19 -15.00 -7.64
CA LEU A 155 3.01 -14.86 -8.49
C LEU A 155 3.36 -14.21 -9.83
N SER A 156 4.12 -13.12 -9.81
CA SER A 156 4.57 -12.39 -11.00
C SER A 156 5.41 -13.26 -11.92
N ARG A 157 6.34 -14.05 -11.37
CA ARG A 157 7.18 -15.01 -12.15
C ARG A 157 6.37 -16.17 -12.71
N HIS A 158 5.42 -16.72 -11.94
CA HIS A 158 4.59 -17.84 -12.41
C HIS A 158 3.80 -17.47 -13.68
N TYR A 159 3.34 -16.23 -13.75
CA TYR A 159 2.57 -15.71 -14.89
C TYR A 159 3.43 -14.97 -15.92
N ARG A 160 4.76 -15.03 -15.83
CA ARG A 160 5.73 -14.39 -16.74
C ARG A 160 5.45 -12.89 -16.98
N ILE A 161 5.17 -12.15 -15.90
CA ILE A 161 4.85 -10.73 -15.97
C ILE A 161 6.13 -9.88 -15.90
N THR A 162 7.19 -10.42 -15.32
CA THR A 162 8.55 -9.84 -15.22
C THR A 162 9.55 -10.67 -15.95
#